data_1469007bb203a0c66e88f16bb43015b6
#
_entry.id   1469007bb203a0c66e88f16bb43015b6
#
_cell.length_a   1.000
_cell.length_b   1.000
_cell.length_c   1.000
_cell.angle_alpha   90.00
_cell.angle_beta   90.00
_cell.angle_gamma   90.00
#
_symmetry.space_group_name_H-M   'P 1'
#
loop_
_entity.id
_entity.type
_entity.pdbx_description
1 polymer ?
#
loop_
_entity_poly.entity_id
_entity_poly.type
_entity_poly.pdbx_seq_one_letter_code
_entity_poly.pdbx_strand_id
1 'polypeptide(L)'
;MSPSSRSLSARSRSNAASSARQALLVNANLAMQTLDERGLSPYRTFDSISRFAELLSKSRGEAFCPRITACRLTAETSLTLIEPPCGSNTAILTHGEDVLFLDSGYACYEQEMLALFRQLVPEFNRRKKTILVTHADVDHCGLLPVFDEILVSAKSAQCLRLEAAGQDGFREQNPLHKPYIQICKLLTGYRPAPTERLRVLWGDLTPLTSPLAPIGEFSFGDLQFSVYEGAGGHLPGEIVLVDEIHRIAFTGDIYVNIHGMTAAQTAYNQYAPILMTSVDTDPKLCAAERKAVFDRLSPGDWQIFGAHGAKKDVCVQ
;
A
#
# COMPACT_ATOMS: atom_id res chain seq x y z
N MET A 1 -26.63 -35.37 -13.21
CA MET A 1 -25.47 -34.52 -12.88
C MET A 1 -24.36 -34.81 -13.89
N SER A 2 -24.10 -33.87 -14.79
CA SER A 2 -23.21 -34.09 -15.95
C SER A 2 -21.73 -33.99 -15.54
N PRO A 3 -20.84 -34.88 -16.01
CA PRO A 3 -19.41 -34.89 -15.69
C PRO A 3 -18.61 -33.72 -16.29
N SER A 4 -19.23 -32.88 -17.11
CA SER A 4 -18.52 -31.88 -17.91
C SER A 4 -18.07 -30.59 -17.17
N SER A 5 -18.70 -30.21 -16.07
CA SER A 5 -18.40 -28.96 -15.37
C SER A 5 -17.14 -29.03 -14.50
N ARG A 6 -16.81 -30.20 -13.94
CA ARG A 6 -15.60 -30.38 -13.11
C ARG A 6 -14.29 -30.40 -13.93
N SER A 7 -14.33 -30.92 -15.16
CA SER A 7 -13.12 -31.00 -16.02
C SER A 7 -12.72 -29.65 -16.62
N LEU A 8 -13.68 -28.77 -16.90
CA LEU A 8 -13.44 -27.43 -17.40
C LEU A 8 -12.79 -26.52 -16.33
N SER A 9 -13.22 -26.63 -15.06
CA SER A 9 -12.64 -25.85 -13.96
C SER A 9 -11.20 -26.27 -13.63
N ALA A 10 -10.89 -27.55 -13.69
CA ALA A 10 -9.54 -28.07 -13.45
C ALA A 10 -8.56 -27.68 -14.57
N ARG A 11 -8.96 -27.73 -15.84
CA ARG A 11 -8.15 -27.29 -16.98
C ARG A 11 -7.92 -25.77 -16.95
N SER A 12 -8.92 -24.98 -16.60
CA SER A 12 -8.80 -23.52 -16.45
C SER A 12 -7.80 -23.15 -15.36
N ARG A 13 -7.86 -23.79 -14.19
CA ARG A 13 -6.90 -23.59 -13.09
C ARG A 13 -5.49 -24.03 -13.45
N SER A 14 -5.32 -25.14 -14.17
CA SER A 14 -4.03 -25.63 -14.64
C SER A 14 -3.41 -24.65 -15.65
N ASN A 15 -4.18 -24.12 -16.59
CA ASN A 15 -3.70 -23.15 -17.57
C ASN A 15 -3.32 -21.82 -16.93
N ALA A 16 -4.10 -21.32 -15.97
CA ALA A 16 -3.79 -20.12 -15.22
C ALA A 16 -2.51 -20.27 -14.38
N ALA A 17 -2.33 -21.42 -13.71
CA ALA A 17 -1.11 -21.70 -12.95
C ALA A 17 0.14 -21.80 -13.85
N SER A 18 0.00 -22.40 -15.05
CA SER A 18 1.06 -22.47 -16.04
C SER A 18 1.44 -21.09 -16.57
N SER A 19 0.45 -20.24 -16.87
CA SER A 19 0.68 -18.87 -17.34
C SER A 19 1.34 -18.00 -16.26
N ALA A 20 0.89 -18.07 -15.01
CA ALA A 20 1.50 -17.35 -13.90
C ALA A 20 2.95 -17.77 -13.65
N ARG A 21 3.24 -19.08 -13.70
CA ARG A 21 4.62 -19.60 -13.60
C ARG A 21 5.50 -19.08 -14.72
N GLN A 22 5.02 -19.07 -15.95
CA GLN A 22 5.76 -18.56 -17.09
C GLN A 22 6.03 -17.06 -16.96
N ALA A 23 5.04 -16.27 -16.57
CA ALA A 23 5.19 -14.84 -16.31
C ALA A 23 6.22 -14.57 -15.20
N LEU A 24 6.20 -15.34 -14.11
CA LEU A 24 7.20 -15.24 -13.04
C LEU A 24 8.61 -15.49 -13.56
N LEU A 25 8.83 -16.55 -14.34
CA LEU A 25 10.13 -16.87 -14.89
C LEU A 25 10.65 -15.81 -15.86
N VAL A 26 9.78 -15.26 -16.73
CA VAL A 26 10.15 -14.18 -17.65
C VAL A 26 10.58 -12.93 -16.88
N ASN A 27 9.80 -12.50 -15.89
CA ASN A 27 10.13 -11.31 -15.09
C ASN A 27 11.36 -11.53 -14.19
N ALA A 28 11.56 -12.73 -13.64
CA ALA A 28 12.77 -13.07 -12.89
C ALA A 28 14.02 -13.01 -13.78
N ASN A 29 13.95 -13.54 -14.99
CA ASN A 29 15.06 -13.46 -15.95
C ASN A 29 15.35 -12.02 -16.37
N LEU A 30 14.32 -11.21 -16.61
CA LEU A 30 14.48 -9.80 -16.95
C LEU A 30 15.11 -9.01 -15.78
N ALA A 31 14.67 -9.25 -14.56
CA ALA A 31 15.27 -8.65 -13.37
C ALA A 31 16.75 -9.07 -13.22
N MET A 32 17.07 -10.35 -13.43
CA MET A 32 18.43 -10.86 -13.36
C MET A 32 19.32 -10.19 -14.42
N GLN A 33 18.85 -10.10 -15.67
CA GLN A 33 19.59 -9.46 -16.77
C GLN A 33 19.83 -7.97 -16.47
N THR A 34 18.80 -7.24 -16.08
CA THR A 34 18.89 -5.80 -15.77
C THR A 34 19.90 -5.51 -14.64
N LEU A 35 19.99 -6.40 -13.66
CA LEU A 35 20.92 -6.25 -12.54
C LEU A 35 22.34 -6.68 -12.92
N ASP A 36 22.51 -7.71 -13.74
CA ASP A 36 23.80 -8.14 -14.27
C ASP A 36 24.44 -7.03 -15.11
N GLU A 37 23.67 -6.39 -16.00
CA GLU A 37 24.09 -5.22 -16.78
C GLU A 37 24.57 -4.05 -15.92
N ARG A 38 24.21 -4.03 -14.64
CA ARG A 38 24.63 -3.03 -13.63
C ARG A 38 25.76 -3.53 -12.73
N GLY A 39 26.32 -4.70 -12.98
CA GLY A 39 27.36 -5.30 -12.15
C GLY A 39 26.84 -5.86 -10.82
N LEU A 40 25.53 -6.12 -10.71
CA LEU A 40 24.91 -6.76 -9.55
C LEU A 40 24.73 -8.25 -9.81
N SER A 41 24.92 -9.09 -8.77
CA SER A 41 24.86 -10.55 -8.92
C SER A 41 23.46 -11.06 -9.24
N PRO A 42 23.21 -11.72 -10.38
CA PRO A 42 21.94 -12.35 -10.72
C PRO A 42 21.49 -13.40 -9.68
N TYR A 43 22.45 -14.16 -9.14
CA TYR A 43 22.16 -15.17 -8.11
C TYR A 43 21.60 -14.57 -6.83
N ARG A 44 22.14 -13.43 -6.41
CA ARG A 44 21.64 -12.70 -5.23
C ARG A 44 20.21 -12.22 -5.41
N THR A 45 19.87 -11.80 -6.62
CA THR A 45 18.50 -11.39 -6.97
C THR A 45 17.54 -12.57 -6.90
N PHE A 46 17.92 -13.71 -7.48
CA PHE A 46 17.09 -14.91 -7.46
C PHE A 46 16.88 -15.44 -6.03
N ASP A 47 17.93 -15.45 -5.22
CA ASP A 47 17.85 -15.80 -3.80
C ASP A 47 16.89 -14.84 -3.05
N SER A 48 16.97 -13.54 -3.30
CA SER A 48 16.08 -12.55 -2.71
C SER A 48 14.61 -12.72 -3.12
N ILE A 49 14.33 -13.02 -4.39
CA ILE A 49 12.98 -13.34 -4.88
C ILE A 49 12.45 -14.60 -4.17
N SER A 50 13.28 -15.63 -4.06
CA SER A 50 12.90 -16.89 -3.41
C SER A 50 12.61 -16.69 -1.93
N ARG A 51 13.44 -15.94 -1.22
CA ARG A 51 13.23 -15.60 0.20
C ARG A 51 12.00 -14.73 0.41
N PHE A 52 11.73 -13.78 -0.47
CA PHE A 52 10.51 -12.98 -0.43
C PHE A 52 9.27 -13.88 -0.58
N ALA A 53 9.25 -14.76 -1.56
CA ALA A 53 8.15 -15.71 -1.78
C ALA A 53 7.96 -16.64 -0.56
N GLU A 54 9.06 -17.12 0.03
CA GLU A 54 9.06 -17.96 1.23
C GLU A 54 8.48 -17.21 2.44
N LEU A 55 8.86 -15.96 2.62
CA LEU A 55 8.38 -15.11 3.72
C LEU A 55 6.88 -14.86 3.61
N LEU A 56 6.38 -14.51 2.41
CA LEU A 56 4.94 -14.40 2.14
C LEU A 56 4.20 -15.71 2.44
N SER A 57 4.76 -16.86 2.01
CA SER A 57 4.14 -18.16 2.23
C SER A 57 4.07 -18.55 3.71
N LYS A 58 5.15 -18.28 4.46
CA LYS A 58 5.26 -18.62 5.90
C LYS A 58 4.44 -17.71 6.81
N SER A 59 3.97 -16.58 6.33
CA SER A 59 3.23 -15.59 7.12
C SER A 59 1.71 -15.58 6.83
N ARG A 60 1.16 -16.67 6.23
CA ARG A 60 -0.25 -16.79 5.85
C ARG A 60 -0.96 -17.85 6.69
N GLY A 61 -2.30 -17.84 6.63
CA GLY A 61 -3.15 -18.79 7.35
C GLY A 61 -2.96 -18.69 8.87
N GLU A 62 -2.74 -19.82 9.54
CA GLU A 62 -2.52 -19.88 11.00
C GLU A 62 -1.25 -19.14 11.45
N ALA A 63 -0.29 -18.94 10.57
CA ALA A 63 0.93 -18.20 10.85
C ALA A 63 0.80 -16.68 10.64
N PHE A 64 -0.35 -16.20 10.18
CA PHE A 64 -0.61 -14.75 10.06
C PHE A 64 -0.73 -14.13 11.44
N CYS A 65 0.26 -13.35 11.82
CA CYS A 65 0.36 -12.71 13.13
C CYS A 65 0.64 -11.21 12.97
N PRO A 66 -0.39 -10.39 12.70
CA PRO A 66 -0.25 -8.95 12.60
C PRO A 66 -0.11 -8.33 14.01
N ARG A 67 0.59 -7.19 14.09
CA ARG A 67 0.45 -6.34 15.27
C ARG A 67 -0.83 -5.51 15.12
N ILE A 68 -1.67 -5.47 16.16
CA ILE A 68 -2.89 -4.65 16.18
C ILE A 68 -2.76 -3.66 17.33
N THR A 69 -2.85 -2.38 17.01
CA THR A 69 -2.77 -1.28 17.99
C THR A 69 -4.01 -0.44 17.92
N ALA A 70 -4.72 -0.30 19.04
CA ALA A 70 -5.84 0.62 19.16
C ALA A 70 -5.36 1.95 19.76
N CYS A 71 -5.74 3.06 19.12
CA CYS A 71 -5.42 4.42 19.55
C CYS A 71 -6.71 5.23 19.64
N ARG A 72 -6.84 6.03 20.69
CA ARG A 72 -7.88 7.06 20.77
C ARG A 72 -7.31 8.34 20.18
N LEU A 73 -7.90 8.84 19.09
CA LEU A 73 -7.44 10.04 18.41
C LEU A 73 -8.06 11.29 18.99
N THR A 74 -9.37 11.24 19.28
CA THR A 74 -10.15 12.33 19.91
C THR A 74 -11.06 11.76 21.00
N ALA A 75 -11.98 12.56 21.51
CA ALA A 75 -13.00 12.08 22.44
C ALA A 75 -13.96 11.06 21.79
N GLU A 76 -14.21 11.17 20.48
CA GLU A 76 -15.25 10.41 19.76
C GLU A 76 -14.67 9.54 18.64
N THR A 77 -13.48 9.88 18.09
CA THR A 77 -12.83 9.11 17.03
C THR A 77 -11.71 8.24 17.57
N SER A 78 -11.71 6.98 17.17
CA SER A 78 -10.64 6.01 17.44
C SER A 78 -10.05 5.44 16.15
N LEU A 79 -8.85 4.87 16.27
CA LEU A 79 -8.12 4.23 15.20
C LEU A 79 -7.66 2.85 15.65
N THR A 80 -7.85 1.87 14.78
CA THR A 80 -7.19 0.57 14.90
C THR A 80 -6.18 0.42 13.77
N LEU A 81 -4.89 0.34 14.12
CA LEU A 81 -3.80 0.10 13.19
C LEU A 81 -3.52 -1.40 13.13
N ILE A 82 -3.61 -1.98 11.93
CA ILE A 82 -3.25 -3.37 11.64
C ILE A 82 -1.96 -3.34 10.86
N GLU A 83 -0.93 -3.99 11.40
CA GLU A 83 0.40 -4.08 10.82
C GLU A 83 0.65 -5.53 10.43
N PRO A 84 0.41 -5.92 9.17
CA PRO A 84 0.61 -7.29 8.70
C PRO A 84 2.11 -7.65 8.70
N PRO A 85 2.46 -8.94 8.62
CA PRO A 85 3.85 -9.38 8.54
C PRO A 85 4.63 -8.81 7.36
N CYS A 86 3.96 -8.54 6.24
CA CYS A 86 4.53 -7.95 5.02
C CYS A 86 3.55 -6.96 4.41
N GLY A 87 4.07 -5.94 3.71
CA GLY A 87 3.29 -4.90 3.06
C GLY A 87 2.87 -3.78 4.00
N SER A 88 2.02 -2.91 3.52
CA SER A 88 1.59 -1.72 4.25
C SER A 88 0.65 -2.04 5.40
N ASN A 89 0.58 -1.11 6.34
CA ASN A 89 -0.42 -1.09 7.39
C ASN A 89 -1.82 -0.83 6.81
N THR A 90 -2.85 -1.30 7.51
CA THR A 90 -4.23 -0.84 7.30
C THR A 90 -4.67 -0.10 8.54
N ALA A 91 -5.07 1.16 8.41
CA ALA A 91 -5.68 1.90 9.49
C ALA A 91 -7.21 1.90 9.35
N ILE A 92 -7.92 1.66 10.44
CA ILE A 92 -9.38 1.70 10.51
C ILE A 92 -9.77 2.82 11.46
N LEU A 93 -10.32 3.91 10.91
CA LEU A 93 -10.92 4.99 11.68
C LEU A 93 -12.37 4.67 11.98
N THR A 94 -12.81 4.93 13.22
CA THR A 94 -14.20 4.76 13.66
C THR A 94 -14.67 5.98 14.42
N HIS A 95 -15.85 6.50 14.04
CA HIS A 95 -16.55 7.61 14.71
C HIS A 95 -18.04 7.28 14.76
N GLY A 96 -18.55 6.95 15.96
CA GLY A 96 -19.90 6.40 16.07
C GLY A 96 -20.11 5.20 15.19
N GLU A 97 -21.07 5.29 14.25
CA GLU A 97 -21.34 4.23 13.27
C GLU A 97 -20.47 4.34 12.00
N ASP A 98 -19.76 5.44 11.79
CA ASP A 98 -18.96 5.65 10.60
C ASP A 98 -17.61 4.93 10.68
N VAL A 99 -17.20 4.33 9.56
CA VAL A 99 -15.93 3.61 9.44
C VAL A 99 -15.24 3.97 8.13
N LEU A 100 -13.96 4.34 8.22
CA LEU A 100 -13.11 4.61 7.10
C LEU A 100 -11.83 3.76 7.21
N PHE A 101 -11.47 3.10 6.13
CA PHE A 101 -10.19 2.39 6.00
C PHE A 101 -9.16 3.27 5.30
N LEU A 102 -7.89 3.19 5.71
CA LEU A 102 -6.76 3.79 5.01
C LEU A 102 -5.81 2.66 4.63
N ASP A 103 -5.53 2.52 3.34
CA ASP A 103 -4.72 1.47 2.72
C ASP A 103 -5.17 0.04 3.09
N SER A 104 -4.69 -0.97 2.40
CA SER A 104 -5.29 -2.30 2.55
C SER A 104 -4.29 -3.47 2.59
N GLY A 105 -3.01 -3.22 2.56
CA GLY A 105 -2.02 -4.30 2.56
C GLY A 105 -1.98 -5.10 1.26
N TYR A 106 -1.28 -6.23 1.28
CA TYR A 106 -1.17 -7.16 0.15
C TYR A 106 -2.41 -8.04 -0.03
N ALA A 107 -2.77 -8.33 -1.27
CA ALA A 107 -3.86 -9.23 -1.64
C ALA A 107 -3.68 -10.67 -1.10
N CYS A 108 -2.45 -11.12 -0.88
CA CYS A 108 -2.19 -12.46 -0.36
C CYS A 108 -2.75 -12.69 1.05
N TYR A 109 -3.05 -11.65 1.80
CA TYR A 109 -3.65 -11.71 3.14
C TYR A 109 -5.16 -11.47 3.16
N GLU A 110 -5.84 -11.51 2.00
CA GLU A 110 -7.27 -11.19 1.91
C GLU A 110 -8.12 -11.97 2.90
N GLN A 111 -7.91 -13.27 3.05
CA GLN A 111 -8.72 -14.11 3.93
C GLN A 111 -8.54 -13.73 5.40
N GLU A 112 -7.30 -13.55 5.81
CA GLU A 112 -6.90 -13.20 7.16
C GLU A 112 -7.37 -11.79 7.53
N MET A 113 -7.15 -10.81 6.63
CA MET A 113 -7.58 -9.43 6.82
C MET A 113 -9.10 -9.31 6.87
N LEU A 114 -9.84 -10.01 6.02
CA LEU A 114 -11.30 -10.06 6.08
C LEU A 114 -11.82 -10.69 7.37
N ALA A 115 -11.11 -11.66 7.93
CA ALA A 115 -11.46 -12.22 9.25
C ALA A 115 -11.28 -11.17 10.34
N LEU A 116 -10.17 -10.42 10.32
CA LEU A 116 -9.93 -9.31 11.25
C LEU A 116 -10.95 -8.18 11.09
N PHE A 117 -11.27 -7.78 9.85
CA PHE A 117 -12.27 -6.72 9.60
C PHE A 117 -13.64 -7.09 10.18
N ARG A 118 -14.06 -8.36 10.04
CA ARG A 118 -15.31 -8.85 10.66
C ARG A 118 -15.28 -8.84 12.18
N GLN A 119 -14.11 -9.05 12.76
CA GLN A 119 -13.92 -9.02 14.22
C GLN A 119 -13.87 -7.59 14.78
N LEU A 120 -13.20 -6.68 14.06
CA LEU A 120 -12.91 -5.32 14.53
C LEU A 120 -14.00 -4.32 14.17
N VAL A 121 -14.75 -4.55 13.09
CA VAL A 121 -15.76 -3.62 12.56
C VAL A 121 -17.14 -4.24 12.70
N PRO A 122 -18.02 -3.70 13.56
CA PRO A 122 -19.39 -4.18 13.69
C PRO A 122 -20.11 -4.22 12.34
N GLU A 123 -20.85 -5.30 12.10
CA GLU A 123 -21.63 -5.51 10.87
C GLU A 123 -20.86 -5.34 9.54
N PHE A 124 -19.55 -5.58 9.52
CA PHE A 124 -18.66 -5.38 8.38
C PHE A 124 -19.25 -5.88 7.04
N ASN A 125 -19.92 -7.03 7.03
CA ASN A 125 -20.47 -7.62 5.80
C ASN A 125 -21.71 -6.87 5.27
N ARG A 126 -22.40 -6.08 6.11
CA ARG A 126 -23.66 -5.40 5.76
C ARG A 126 -23.47 -3.93 5.43
N ARG A 127 -22.43 -3.31 5.99
CA ARG A 127 -22.17 -1.87 5.79
C ARG A 127 -21.51 -1.58 4.46
N LYS A 128 -21.71 -0.37 3.95
CA LYS A 128 -20.88 0.18 2.89
C LYS A 128 -19.45 0.30 3.39
N LYS A 129 -18.49 -0.20 2.61
CA LYS A 129 -17.06 -0.18 2.92
C LYS A 129 -16.37 0.88 2.09
N THR A 130 -15.87 1.90 2.76
CA THR A 130 -15.13 2.99 2.13
C THR A 130 -13.67 2.93 2.54
N ILE A 131 -12.77 3.03 1.57
CA ILE A 131 -11.33 3.09 1.77
C ILE A 131 -10.75 4.36 1.15
N LEU A 132 -9.82 4.99 1.85
CA LEU A 132 -8.96 6.02 1.32
C LEU A 132 -7.59 5.40 1.04
N VAL A 133 -7.08 5.61 -0.17
CA VAL A 133 -5.79 5.09 -0.60
C VAL A 133 -4.79 6.25 -0.60
N THR A 134 -3.68 6.07 0.14
CA THR A 134 -2.63 7.09 0.19
C THR A 134 -1.92 7.21 -1.15
N HIS A 135 -1.62 6.07 -1.80
CA HIS A 135 -1.02 6.02 -3.13
C HIS A 135 -1.23 4.65 -3.79
N ALA A 136 -1.02 4.59 -5.11
CA ALA A 136 -1.30 3.40 -5.91
C ALA A 136 -0.07 2.47 -5.98
N ASP A 137 0.28 1.82 -4.87
CA ASP A 137 1.27 0.75 -4.85
C ASP A 137 0.64 -0.61 -4.49
N VAL A 138 1.32 -1.69 -4.86
CA VAL A 138 0.80 -3.08 -4.79
C VAL A 138 0.41 -3.48 -3.38
N ASP A 139 1.17 -3.04 -2.38
CA ASP A 139 0.92 -3.36 -0.98
C ASP A 139 -0.04 -2.39 -0.26
N HIS A 140 -0.43 -1.31 -0.90
CA HIS A 140 -1.48 -0.41 -0.41
C HIS A 140 -2.84 -0.72 -1.01
N CYS A 141 -2.84 -1.35 -2.19
CA CYS A 141 -4.02 -1.56 -3.03
C CYS A 141 -4.47 -3.02 -3.12
N GLY A 142 -3.91 -3.93 -2.32
CA GLY A 142 -4.15 -5.37 -2.47
C GLY A 142 -5.59 -5.81 -2.26
N LEU A 143 -6.34 -5.15 -1.39
CA LEU A 143 -7.72 -5.51 -1.07
C LEU A 143 -8.78 -4.54 -1.65
N LEU A 144 -8.42 -3.65 -2.58
CA LEU A 144 -9.38 -2.71 -3.17
C LEU A 144 -10.65 -3.38 -3.74
N PRO A 145 -10.61 -4.59 -4.31
CA PRO A 145 -11.83 -5.29 -4.77
C PRO A 145 -12.86 -5.58 -3.66
N VAL A 146 -12.47 -5.51 -2.38
CA VAL A 146 -13.37 -5.74 -1.24
C VAL A 146 -14.25 -4.52 -0.93
N PHE A 147 -13.78 -3.32 -1.31
CA PHE A 147 -14.41 -2.06 -0.93
C PHE A 147 -15.44 -1.59 -1.95
N ASP A 148 -16.50 -0.95 -1.46
CA ASP A 148 -17.62 -0.45 -2.27
C ASP A 148 -17.33 0.95 -2.82
N GLU A 149 -16.48 1.73 -2.13
CA GLU A 149 -16.03 3.07 -2.54
C GLU A 149 -14.55 3.25 -2.22
N ILE A 150 -13.79 3.76 -3.19
CA ILE A 150 -12.34 3.93 -3.11
C ILE A 150 -12.01 5.41 -3.34
N LEU A 151 -11.62 6.10 -2.26
CA LEU A 151 -11.25 7.52 -2.29
C LEU A 151 -9.77 7.65 -2.64
N VAL A 152 -9.46 8.46 -3.65
CA VAL A 152 -8.10 8.57 -4.21
C VAL A 152 -7.80 9.98 -4.72
N SER A 153 -6.50 10.30 -4.87
CA SER A 153 -6.02 11.43 -5.66
C SER A 153 -6.20 11.18 -7.16
N ALA A 154 -6.15 12.25 -7.97
CA ALA A 154 -6.29 12.13 -9.42
C ALA A 154 -5.20 11.27 -10.05
N LYS A 155 -3.93 11.40 -9.62
CA LYS A 155 -2.81 10.62 -10.14
C LYS A 155 -2.87 9.16 -9.70
N SER A 156 -3.23 8.87 -8.43
CA SER A 156 -3.46 7.49 -7.98
C SER A 156 -4.60 6.83 -8.75
N ALA A 157 -5.70 7.56 -9.02
CA ALA A 157 -6.79 7.06 -9.88
C ALA A 157 -6.33 6.77 -11.31
N GLN A 158 -5.46 7.61 -11.87
CA GLN A 158 -4.86 7.38 -13.20
C GLN A 158 -4.05 6.09 -13.20
N CYS A 159 -3.16 5.89 -12.21
CA CYS A 159 -2.36 4.69 -12.08
C CYS A 159 -3.24 3.43 -12.03
N LEU A 160 -4.24 3.40 -11.15
CA LEU A 160 -5.16 2.27 -11.00
C LEU A 160 -5.98 1.98 -12.28
N ARG A 161 -6.33 3.03 -13.05
CA ARG A 161 -7.01 2.85 -14.35
C ARG A 161 -6.08 2.27 -15.41
N LEU A 162 -4.80 2.68 -15.45
CA LEU A 162 -3.79 2.10 -16.35
C LEU A 162 -3.64 0.60 -16.06
N GLU A 163 -3.48 0.23 -14.79
CA GLU A 163 -3.37 -1.17 -14.38
C GLU A 163 -4.62 -2.00 -14.74
N ALA A 164 -5.81 -1.46 -14.50
CA ALA A 164 -7.07 -2.13 -14.86
C ALA A 164 -7.22 -2.32 -16.37
N ALA A 165 -6.63 -1.44 -17.17
CA ALA A 165 -6.54 -1.56 -18.63
C ALA A 165 -5.41 -2.50 -19.10
N GLY A 166 -4.65 -3.13 -18.19
CA GLY A 166 -3.51 -3.97 -18.51
C GLY A 166 -2.29 -3.20 -18.99
N GLN A 167 -2.21 -1.91 -18.66
CA GLN A 167 -1.08 -1.04 -18.97
C GLN A 167 -0.16 -0.91 -17.75
N ASP A 168 1.06 -0.42 -17.99
CA ASP A 168 2.05 -0.21 -16.94
C ASP A 168 1.60 0.89 -15.97
N GLY A 169 1.49 0.56 -14.68
CA GLY A 169 1.35 1.52 -13.59
C GLY A 169 2.60 2.38 -13.42
N PHE A 170 2.56 3.36 -12.52
CA PHE A 170 3.66 4.33 -12.41
C PHE A 170 5.01 3.69 -12.08
N ARG A 171 5.06 2.69 -11.20
CA ARG A 171 6.30 1.98 -10.91
C ARG A 171 6.78 1.14 -12.09
N GLU A 172 5.87 0.57 -12.86
CA GLU A 172 6.18 -0.28 -14.00
C GLU A 172 6.67 0.52 -15.21
N GLN A 173 6.37 1.83 -15.26
CA GLN A 173 6.94 2.75 -16.25
C GLN A 173 8.45 2.96 -16.03
N ASN A 174 8.99 2.68 -14.83
CA ASN A 174 10.41 2.62 -14.58
C ASN A 174 10.94 1.21 -14.94
N PRO A 175 11.81 1.07 -15.96
CA PRO A 175 12.32 -0.24 -16.38
C PRO A 175 13.03 -1.02 -15.28
N LEU A 176 13.54 -0.32 -14.25
CA LEU A 176 14.23 -0.95 -13.12
C LEU A 176 13.26 -1.56 -12.13
N HIS A 177 12.11 -0.91 -11.92
CA HIS A 177 11.12 -1.34 -10.96
C HIS A 177 10.16 -2.37 -11.56
N LYS A 178 9.91 -2.29 -12.87
CA LYS A 178 8.92 -3.12 -13.56
C LYS A 178 9.03 -4.61 -13.27
N PRO A 179 10.20 -5.28 -13.41
CA PRO A 179 10.28 -6.71 -13.16
C PRO A 179 9.95 -7.09 -11.72
N TYR A 180 10.38 -6.27 -10.75
CA TYR A 180 10.09 -6.50 -9.35
C TYR A 180 8.60 -6.36 -9.06
N ILE A 181 7.97 -5.28 -9.53
CA ILE A 181 6.54 -5.05 -9.34
C ILE A 181 5.69 -6.16 -9.96
N GLN A 182 6.05 -6.62 -11.16
CA GLN A 182 5.39 -7.77 -11.78
C GLN A 182 5.55 -9.06 -10.95
N ILE A 183 6.72 -9.29 -10.37
CA ILE A 183 6.94 -10.41 -9.44
C ILE A 183 6.09 -10.24 -8.18
N CYS A 184 6.06 -9.05 -7.58
CA CYS A 184 5.22 -8.77 -6.42
C CYS A 184 3.74 -9.03 -6.70
N LYS A 185 3.22 -8.52 -7.82
CA LYS A 185 1.82 -8.76 -8.26
C LYS A 185 1.50 -10.25 -8.38
N LEU A 186 2.42 -11.03 -8.97
CA LEU A 186 2.25 -12.48 -9.13
C LEU A 186 2.28 -13.22 -7.78
N LEU A 187 3.26 -12.92 -6.93
CA LEU A 187 3.45 -13.60 -5.65
C LEU A 187 2.36 -13.26 -4.65
N THR A 188 1.87 -12.02 -4.68
CA THR A 188 0.82 -11.57 -3.76
C THR A 188 -0.59 -11.83 -4.27
N GLY A 189 -0.75 -12.27 -5.53
CA GLY A 189 -2.07 -12.48 -6.13
C GLY A 189 -2.84 -11.17 -6.34
N TYR A 190 -2.12 -10.07 -6.60
CA TYR A 190 -2.69 -8.75 -6.83
C TYR A 190 -3.75 -8.78 -7.95
N ARG A 191 -4.83 -8.07 -7.73
CA ARG A 191 -5.90 -7.86 -8.71
C ARG A 191 -6.13 -6.37 -8.88
N PRO A 192 -6.25 -5.88 -10.12
CA PRO A 192 -6.53 -4.47 -10.38
C PRO A 192 -7.77 -3.97 -9.63
N ALA A 193 -7.75 -2.71 -9.26
CA ALA A 193 -8.88 -2.07 -8.60
C ALA A 193 -10.13 -2.01 -9.50
N PRO A 194 -11.34 -2.16 -8.95
CA PRO A 194 -12.58 -1.92 -9.67
C PRO A 194 -12.74 -0.42 -9.95
N THR A 195 -12.43 0.00 -11.18
CA THR A 195 -12.30 1.42 -11.55
C THR A 195 -13.60 2.20 -11.46
N GLU A 196 -14.75 1.52 -11.55
CA GLU A 196 -16.08 2.10 -11.37
C GLU A 196 -16.38 2.53 -9.92
N ARG A 197 -15.57 2.05 -8.96
CA ARG A 197 -15.67 2.41 -7.54
C ARG A 197 -14.72 3.52 -7.12
N LEU A 198 -13.85 3.96 -8.04
CA LEU A 198 -12.90 5.05 -7.78
C LEU A 198 -13.65 6.38 -7.70
N ARG A 199 -13.47 7.08 -6.59
CA ARG A 199 -13.92 8.45 -6.38
C ARG A 199 -12.71 9.35 -6.21
N VAL A 200 -12.41 10.14 -7.22
CA VAL A 200 -11.35 11.16 -7.18
C VAL A 200 -11.83 12.33 -6.34
N LEU A 201 -11.12 12.65 -5.28
CA LEU A 201 -11.45 13.74 -4.38
C LEU A 201 -10.54 14.95 -4.57
N TRP A 202 -9.24 14.73 -4.90
CA TRP A 202 -8.24 15.78 -4.84
C TRP A 202 -7.26 15.71 -6.01
N GLY A 203 -6.60 16.87 -6.24
CA GLY A 203 -5.52 17.02 -7.19
C GLY A 203 -5.97 16.96 -8.64
N ASP A 204 -5.00 17.04 -9.50
CA ASP A 204 -5.11 16.86 -10.94
C ASP A 204 -3.89 16.09 -11.49
N LEU A 205 -3.76 16.00 -12.80
CA LEU A 205 -2.65 15.28 -13.44
C LEU A 205 -1.41 16.16 -13.67
N THR A 206 -1.44 17.42 -13.25
CA THR A 206 -0.33 18.36 -13.46
C THR A 206 0.83 17.97 -12.54
N PRO A 207 2.08 17.93 -13.05
CA PRO A 207 3.26 17.75 -12.21
C PRO A 207 3.39 18.90 -11.19
N LEU A 208 3.71 18.55 -9.95
CA LEU A 208 3.95 19.55 -8.91
C LEU A 208 5.32 20.22 -9.09
N THR A 209 5.38 21.50 -8.75
CA THR A 209 6.61 22.31 -8.80
C THR A 209 7.28 22.45 -7.43
N SER A 210 6.62 22.03 -6.36
CA SER A 210 7.15 21.98 -4.98
C SER A 210 7.14 20.53 -4.48
N PRO A 211 8.00 20.16 -3.54
CA PRO A 211 8.04 18.81 -2.98
C PRO A 211 6.70 18.37 -2.38
N LEU A 212 5.94 19.29 -1.80
CA LEU A 212 4.64 19.03 -1.20
C LEU A 212 3.69 20.19 -1.50
N ALA A 213 2.48 19.91 -1.99
CA ALA A 213 1.48 20.90 -2.31
C ALA A 213 0.13 20.60 -1.64
N PRO A 214 -0.58 21.62 -1.11
CA PRO A 214 -1.96 21.43 -0.65
C PRO A 214 -2.86 21.17 -1.86
N ILE A 215 -3.72 20.15 -1.75
CA ILE A 215 -4.63 19.76 -2.83
C ILE A 215 -6.10 19.74 -2.40
N GLY A 216 -6.39 20.01 -1.15
CA GLY A 216 -7.75 20.11 -0.62
C GLY A 216 -7.86 19.76 0.86
N GLU A 217 -9.07 19.44 1.26
CA GLU A 217 -9.43 19.10 2.64
C GLU A 217 -10.20 17.78 2.67
N PHE A 218 -10.21 17.12 3.81
CA PHE A 218 -11.00 15.92 4.07
C PHE A 218 -11.45 15.88 5.53
N SER A 219 -12.69 15.48 5.77
CA SER A 219 -13.22 15.33 7.14
C SER A 219 -13.71 13.91 7.36
N PHE A 220 -13.47 13.40 8.57
CA PHE A 220 -14.04 12.15 9.05
C PHE A 220 -14.38 12.29 10.53
N GLY A 221 -15.66 12.20 10.86
CA GLY A 221 -16.14 12.49 12.22
C GLY A 221 -15.76 13.91 12.66
N ASP A 222 -15.05 14.00 13.77
CA ASP A 222 -14.52 15.25 14.34
C ASP A 222 -13.08 15.57 13.86
N LEU A 223 -12.48 14.73 13.01
CA LEU A 223 -11.18 15.00 12.39
C LEU A 223 -11.34 15.86 11.14
N GLN A 224 -10.42 16.85 10.98
CA GLN A 224 -10.37 17.75 9.84
C GLN A 224 -8.96 17.81 9.26
N PHE A 225 -8.78 17.17 8.12
CA PHE A 225 -7.48 17.05 7.48
C PHE A 225 -7.28 18.07 6.36
N SER A 226 -6.19 18.80 6.41
CA SER A 226 -5.58 19.35 5.19
C SER A 226 -4.91 18.22 4.41
N VAL A 227 -5.19 18.14 3.10
CA VAL A 227 -4.65 17.09 2.23
C VAL A 227 -3.54 17.69 1.38
N TYR A 228 -2.38 17.06 1.45
CA TYR A 228 -1.21 17.43 0.64
C TYR A 228 -0.87 16.29 -0.31
N GLU A 229 -0.29 16.63 -1.46
CA GLU A 229 0.26 15.65 -2.42
C GLU A 229 1.76 15.84 -2.54
N GLY A 230 2.52 14.73 -2.52
CA GLY A 230 3.94 14.69 -2.81
C GLY A 230 4.20 14.82 -4.32
N ALA A 231 5.35 15.37 -4.69
CA ALA A 231 5.73 15.60 -6.10
C ALA A 231 6.08 14.30 -6.87
N GLY A 232 6.02 13.14 -6.20
CA GLY A 232 6.28 11.83 -6.77
C GLY A 232 7.66 11.27 -6.43
N GLY A 233 8.23 11.71 -5.32
CA GLY A 233 9.50 11.20 -4.83
C GLY A 233 9.41 9.72 -4.46
N HIS A 234 8.40 9.34 -3.68
CA HIS A 234 8.06 7.94 -3.49
C HIS A 234 7.22 7.43 -4.67
N LEU A 235 6.01 7.95 -4.84
CA LEU A 235 5.15 7.64 -5.98
C LEU A 235 4.26 8.84 -6.35
N PRO A 236 4.02 9.12 -7.66
CA PRO A 236 3.11 10.18 -8.06
C PRO A 236 1.69 9.98 -7.52
N GLY A 237 1.11 11.04 -6.97
CA GLY A 237 -0.24 11.02 -6.42
C GLY A 237 -0.32 10.56 -4.97
N GLU A 238 0.81 10.33 -4.31
CA GLU A 238 0.84 10.03 -2.89
C GLU A 238 0.39 11.22 -2.07
N ILE A 239 -0.51 10.96 -1.10
CA ILE A 239 -1.11 12.00 -0.25
C ILE A 239 -0.72 11.86 1.20
N VAL A 240 -0.65 13.00 1.86
CA VAL A 240 -0.48 13.16 3.31
C VAL A 240 -1.72 13.86 3.87
N LEU A 241 -2.26 13.34 4.95
CA LEU A 241 -3.38 13.93 5.69
C LEU A 241 -2.85 14.54 6.99
N VAL A 242 -3.16 15.81 7.27
CA VAL A 242 -2.69 16.52 8.46
C VAL A 242 -3.87 17.17 9.17
N ASP A 243 -4.19 16.72 10.40
CA ASP A 243 -5.12 17.37 11.30
C ASP A 243 -4.35 18.20 12.35
N GLU A 244 -4.30 19.50 12.14
CA GLU A 244 -3.61 20.46 13.02
C GLU A 244 -4.28 20.61 14.38
N ILE A 245 -5.60 20.41 14.46
CA ILE A 245 -6.36 20.57 15.69
C ILE A 245 -5.99 19.48 16.69
N HIS A 246 -5.95 18.24 16.22
CA HIS A 246 -5.67 17.08 17.06
C HIS A 246 -4.21 16.62 16.96
N ARG A 247 -3.38 17.28 16.10
CA ARG A 247 -1.98 16.95 15.86
C ARG A 247 -1.78 15.50 15.42
N ILE A 248 -2.51 15.13 14.38
CA ILE A 248 -2.49 13.79 13.79
C ILE A 248 -2.07 13.91 12.33
N ALA A 249 -1.14 13.05 11.89
CA ALA A 249 -0.76 12.98 10.49
C ALA A 249 -0.73 11.52 10.00
N PHE A 250 -1.29 11.29 8.79
CA PHE A 250 -1.11 10.06 8.00
C PHE A 250 -0.21 10.39 6.83
N THR A 251 0.92 9.71 6.72
CA THR A 251 2.02 10.14 5.84
C THR A 251 2.33 9.18 4.70
N GLY A 252 1.51 8.14 4.51
CA GLY A 252 1.79 7.13 3.49
C GLY A 252 3.21 6.57 3.65
N ASP A 253 3.93 6.47 2.56
CA ASP A 253 5.33 6.05 2.50
C ASP A 253 6.33 7.20 2.39
N ILE A 254 5.85 8.45 2.22
CA ILE A 254 6.73 9.63 2.33
C ILE A 254 7.48 9.63 3.66
N TYR A 255 6.78 9.25 4.75
CA TYR A 255 7.44 8.97 6.02
C TYR A 255 6.93 7.67 6.62
N VAL A 256 7.85 6.73 6.89
CA VAL A 256 7.58 5.45 7.57
C VAL A 256 8.40 5.35 8.85
N ASN A 257 7.84 4.72 9.89
CA ASN A 257 8.54 4.50 11.15
C ASN A 257 9.35 3.20 11.09
N ILE A 258 10.52 3.23 10.44
CA ILE A 258 11.40 2.06 10.27
C ILE A 258 11.75 1.42 11.63
N HIS A 259 12.03 2.22 12.64
CA HIS A 259 12.38 1.73 13.99
C HIS A 259 11.18 1.13 14.74
N GLY A 260 9.97 1.42 14.30
CA GLY A 260 8.73 0.87 14.84
C GLY A 260 8.23 -0.38 14.13
N MET A 261 8.92 -0.87 13.12
CA MET A 261 8.53 -2.09 12.39
C MET A 261 8.63 -3.33 13.27
N THR A 262 7.74 -4.30 13.04
CA THR A 262 7.87 -5.64 13.63
C THR A 262 9.08 -6.37 13.03
N ALA A 263 9.53 -7.45 13.67
CA ALA A 263 10.61 -8.27 13.14
C ALA A 263 10.28 -8.84 11.73
N ALA A 264 9.02 -9.21 11.50
CA ALA A 264 8.55 -9.69 10.20
C ALA A 264 8.61 -8.59 9.13
N GLN A 265 8.09 -7.39 9.44
CA GLN A 265 8.18 -6.24 8.54
C GLN A 265 9.63 -5.84 8.24
N THR A 266 10.51 -5.86 9.24
CA THR A 266 11.94 -5.58 9.05
C THR A 266 12.58 -6.62 8.13
N ALA A 267 12.27 -7.90 8.33
CA ALA A 267 12.77 -8.98 7.46
C ALA A 267 12.28 -8.85 6.02
N TYR A 268 11.03 -8.43 5.82
CA TYR A 268 10.46 -8.18 4.50
C TYR A 268 11.11 -6.97 3.80
N ASN A 269 11.21 -5.83 4.49
CA ASN A 269 11.65 -4.56 3.88
C ASN A 269 13.10 -4.57 3.38
N GLN A 270 13.93 -5.53 3.80
CA GLN A 270 15.29 -5.66 3.27
C GLN A 270 15.36 -6.14 1.80
N TYR A 271 14.28 -6.73 1.26
CA TYR A 271 14.30 -7.28 -0.12
C TYR A 271 14.01 -6.24 -1.19
N ALA A 272 13.07 -5.32 -0.95
CA ALA A 272 12.69 -4.30 -1.92
C ALA A 272 13.88 -3.47 -2.43
N PRO A 273 14.79 -2.95 -1.56
CA PRO A 273 15.97 -2.20 -2.02
C PRO A 273 16.97 -3.03 -2.85
N ILE A 274 17.01 -4.35 -2.66
CA ILE A 274 17.89 -5.23 -3.46
C ILE A 274 17.35 -5.39 -4.88
N LEU A 275 16.02 -5.48 -5.02
CA LEU A 275 15.37 -5.78 -6.29
C LEU A 275 15.08 -4.52 -7.11
N MET A 276 14.84 -3.37 -6.45
CA MET A 276 14.52 -2.10 -7.11
C MET A 276 15.62 -1.05 -7.02
N THR A 277 16.72 -1.30 -6.30
CA THR A 277 17.76 -0.32 -5.93
C THR A 277 17.30 0.75 -4.94
N SER A 278 16.05 1.18 -4.98
CA SER A 278 15.40 2.07 -4.03
C SER A 278 13.90 1.76 -4.00
N VAL A 279 13.27 1.92 -2.85
CA VAL A 279 11.79 1.89 -2.72
C VAL A 279 11.16 3.18 -3.25
N ASP A 280 11.92 4.28 -3.27
CA ASP A 280 11.48 5.55 -3.81
C ASP A 280 11.77 5.67 -5.30
N THR A 281 10.86 6.28 -6.06
CA THR A 281 11.07 6.59 -7.48
C THR A 281 12.20 7.60 -7.64
N ASP A 282 12.23 8.63 -6.79
CA ASP A 282 13.33 9.59 -6.63
C ASP A 282 13.64 9.77 -5.13
N PRO A 283 14.69 9.12 -4.60
CA PRO A 283 15.03 9.20 -3.17
C PRO A 283 15.38 10.60 -2.67
N LYS A 284 15.93 11.47 -3.53
CA LYS A 284 16.24 12.84 -3.17
C LYS A 284 14.97 13.67 -3.04
N LEU A 285 14.07 13.52 -3.99
CA LEU A 285 12.78 14.18 -3.97
C LEU A 285 11.94 13.68 -2.78
N CYS A 286 11.88 12.37 -2.52
CA CYS A 286 11.19 11.82 -1.36
C CYS A 286 11.75 12.34 -0.03
N ALA A 287 13.07 12.52 0.08
CA ALA A 287 13.68 13.16 1.24
C ALA A 287 13.25 14.62 1.40
N ALA A 288 13.11 15.36 0.29
CA ALA A 288 12.61 16.73 0.29
C ALA A 288 11.12 16.79 0.65
N GLU A 289 10.30 15.85 0.15
CA GLU A 289 8.89 15.70 0.51
C GLU A 289 8.74 15.44 2.01
N ARG A 290 9.50 14.49 2.55
CA ARG A 290 9.52 14.17 3.98
C ARG A 290 9.85 15.39 4.82
N LYS A 291 10.88 16.14 4.43
CA LYS A 291 11.21 17.40 5.10
C LYS A 291 10.05 18.38 5.04
N ALA A 292 9.44 18.56 3.87
CA ALA A 292 8.32 19.46 3.67
C ALA A 292 7.09 19.09 4.51
N VAL A 293 6.85 17.79 4.75
CA VAL A 293 5.79 17.32 5.68
C VAL A 293 6.09 17.85 7.08
N PHE A 294 7.29 17.58 7.62
CA PHE A 294 7.64 18.02 8.97
C PHE A 294 7.69 19.55 9.12
N ASP A 295 8.11 20.28 8.08
CA ASP A 295 8.11 21.75 8.06
C ASP A 295 6.69 22.35 8.10
N ARG A 296 5.64 21.54 7.83
CA ARG A 296 4.22 21.94 7.87
C ARG A 296 3.56 21.72 9.23
N LEU A 297 4.14 20.84 10.05
CA LEU A 297 3.58 20.54 11.36
C LEU A 297 3.84 21.71 12.32
N SER A 298 2.79 22.21 12.96
CA SER A 298 2.91 23.23 14.01
C SER A 298 3.66 22.67 15.24
N PRO A 299 4.29 23.55 16.08
CA PRO A 299 4.93 23.10 17.30
C PRO A 299 3.97 22.35 18.23
N GLY A 300 4.46 21.25 18.80
CA GLY A 300 3.69 20.43 19.75
C GLY A 300 3.92 18.93 19.57
N ASP A 301 3.13 18.14 20.32
CA ASP A 301 3.23 16.68 20.30
C ASP A 301 2.29 16.09 19.25
N TRP A 302 2.87 15.45 18.25
CA TRP A 302 2.17 14.87 17.11
C TRP A 302 2.12 13.35 17.17
N GLN A 303 1.00 12.79 16.73
CA GLN A 303 0.85 11.36 16.43
C GLN A 303 0.97 11.16 14.92
N ILE A 304 2.04 10.51 14.47
CA ILE A 304 2.30 10.27 13.05
C ILE A 304 2.10 8.78 12.74
N PHE A 305 1.28 8.51 11.74
CA PHE A 305 0.95 7.19 11.22
C PHE A 305 1.49 7.07 9.79
N GLY A 306 2.65 6.45 9.66
CA GLY A 306 3.17 6.03 8.36
C GLY A 306 2.51 4.74 7.89
N ALA A 307 2.59 4.44 6.60
CA ALA A 307 2.01 3.21 6.09
C ALA A 307 2.83 1.95 6.44
N HIS A 308 4.00 2.10 7.03
CA HIS A 308 4.80 0.99 7.56
C HIS A 308 5.31 1.31 8.97
N GLY A 309 5.32 0.28 9.83
CA GLY A 309 5.75 0.38 11.22
C GLY A 309 4.70 1.01 12.14
N ALA A 310 5.01 1.03 13.43
CA ALA A 310 4.12 1.56 14.46
C ALA A 310 3.90 3.07 14.34
N LYS A 311 2.85 3.54 14.96
CA LYS A 311 2.65 4.97 15.26
C LYS A 311 3.95 5.58 15.84
N LYS A 312 4.27 6.79 15.45
CA LYS A 312 5.37 7.58 15.99
C LYS A 312 4.85 8.80 16.71
N ASP A 313 5.19 8.95 17.97
CA ASP A 313 4.98 10.20 18.71
C ASP A 313 6.21 11.11 18.48
N VAL A 314 5.98 12.34 18.05
CA VAL A 314 7.02 13.32 17.70
C VAL A 314 6.69 14.67 18.33
N CYS A 315 7.66 15.23 19.06
CA CYS A 315 7.58 16.61 19.52
C CYS A 315 8.21 17.54 18.48
N VAL A 316 7.40 18.34 17.81
CA VAL A 316 7.83 19.36 16.86
C VAL A 316 8.11 20.65 17.64
N GLN A 317 9.31 21.23 17.47
CA GLN A 317 9.78 22.44 18.16
C GLN A 317 9.56 23.70 17.34
#